data_9df9d788d8e51099d47188a774a5cee0
#
_entry.id   9df9d788d8e51099d47188a774a5cee0
#
_cell.length_a   1.000
_cell.length_b   1.000
_cell.length_c   1.000
_cell.angle_alpha   90.00
_cell.angle_beta   90.00
_cell.angle_gamma   90.00
#
_symmetry.space_group_name_H-M   'P 1'
#
loop_
_entity.id
_entity.type
_entity.pdbx_description
1 polymer ?
#
loop_
_entity_poly.entity_id
_entity_poly.type
_entity_poly.pdbx_seq_one_letter_code
_entity_poly.pdbx_strand_id
1 'polypeptide(L)'
;MANNFITNAQQRSLKDRIQLLIKYSQELKFLVGFFYFSGWRELYESLKARNDIKLKILVGLDTDLHLGKVFEIDDPKAIHSSQQELVGRFFASLRIALKDESLDTQEFYEQVDFFLNLLEEGRLQIRKTFDPNHAKLYLFLLDSEGQSLVNAPGRFITGSSNLTRSGLLGQNEFNVEIGDYGWE
;
A
#
# COMPACT_ATOMS: atom_id res chain seq x y z
N MET A 1 -23.37 4.52 -16.48
CA MET A 1 -22.47 3.35 -16.48
C MET A 1 -21.42 3.59 -15.43
N ALA A 2 -21.23 2.66 -14.49
CA ALA A 2 -20.13 2.76 -13.54
C ALA A 2 -18.81 2.62 -14.31
N ASN A 3 -17.94 3.61 -14.23
CA ASN A 3 -16.65 3.54 -14.87
C ASN A 3 -15.66 2.88 -13.90
N ASN A 4 -15.32 1.62 -14.15
CA ASN A 4 -14.44 0.83 -13.31
C ASN A 4 -12.94 1.14 -13.55
N PHE A 5 -12.64 2.08 -14.43
CA PHE A 5 -11.27 2.45 -14.75
C PHE A 5 -10.76 3.59 -13.88
N ILE A 6 -9.53 3.44 -13.39
CA ILE A 6 -8.83 4.40 -12.54
C ILE A 6 -7.51 4.74 -13.24
N THR A 7 -7.30 6.01 -13.60
CA THR A 7 -6.18 6.42 -14.46
C THR A 7 -5.30 7.50 -13.84
N ASN A 8 -5.49 7.84 -12.58
CA ASN A 8 -4.84 8.97 -11.92
C ASN A 8 -5.05 10.34 -12.61
N ALA A 9 -5.96 10.41 -13.58
CA ALA A 9 -6.32 11.64 -14.27
C ALA A 9 -7.57 12.28 -13.64
N GLN A 10 -7.58 13.61 -13.54
CA GLN A 10 -8.77 14.42 -13.22
C GLN A 10 -9.61 13.90 -12.03
N GLN A 11 -9.13 14.05 -10.80
CA GLN A 11 -9.88 13.73 -9.56
C GLN A 11 -10.32 12.25 -9.40
N ARG A 12 -9.69 11.33 -10.09
CA ARG A 12 -9.93 9.88 -9.99
C ARG A 12 -8.63 9.14 -9.74
N SER A 13 -7.91 9.56 -8.71
CA SER A 13 -6.65 8.90 -8.36
C SER A 13 -6.90 7.52 -7.73
N LEU A 14 -5.94 6.63 -7.89
CA LEU A 14 -5.96 5.35 -7.19
C LEU A 14 -5.96 5.58 -5.66
N LYS A 15 -5.26 6.63 -5.18
CA LYS A 15 -5.28 7.05 -3.79
C LYS A 15 -6.69 7.27 -3.28
N ASP A 16 -7.47 8.15 -3.95
CA ASP A 16 -8.82 8.50 -3.48
C ASP A 16 -9.72 7.27 -3.42
N ARG A 17 -9.57 6.39 -4.41
CA ARG A 17 -10.35 5.15 -4.44
C ARG A 17 -9.97 4.18 -3.33
N ILE A 18 -8.69 3.99 -3.08
CA ILE A 18 -8.20 3.15 -1.97
C ILE A 18 -8.66 3.73 -0.63
N GLN A 19 -8.55 5.04 -0.41
CA GLN A 19 -9.00 5.69 0.81
C GLN A 19 -10.50 5.49 1.07
N LEU A 20 -11.32 5.58 0.03
CA LEU A 20 -12.74 5.29 0.15
C LEU A 20 -13.02 3.83 0.52
N LEU A 21 -12.29 2.88 -0.07
CA LEU A 21 -12.46 1.46 0.22
C LEU A 21 -11.95 1.10 1.62
N ILE A 22 -10.87 1.73 2.10
CA ILE A 22 -10.38 1.56 3.48
C ILE A 22 -11.50 1.84 4.49
N LYS A 23 -12.31 2.87 4.26
CA LYS A 23 -13.38 3.27 5.16
C LYS A 23 -14.38 2.14 5.45
N TYR A 24 -14.61 1.26 4.49
CA TYR A 24 -15.59 0.18 4.55
C TYR A 24 -14.98 -1.22 4.57
N SER A 25 -13.69 -1.32 4.85
CA SER A 25 -12.97 -2.60 4.86
C SER A 25 -12.59 -3.02 6.28
N GLN A 26 -12.63 -4.31 6.55
CA GLN A 26 -12.11 -4.92 7.76
C GLN A 26 -10.68 -5.48 7.57
N GLU A 27 -10.34 -5.88 6.35
CA GLU A 27 -9.01 -6.37 6.01
C GLU A 27 -8.61 -5.93 4.60
N LEU A 28 -7.35 -5.54 4.47
CA LEU A 28 -6.71 -5.21 3.20
C LEU A 28 -5.62 -6.22 2.90
N LYS A 29 -5.57 -6.72 1.65
CA LYS A 29 -4.51 -7.60 1.17
C LYS A 29 -3.96 -7.06 -0.13
N PHE A 30 -2.73 -6.59 -0.11
CA PHE A 30 -2.07 -5.99 -1.26
C PHE A 30 -0.93 -6.87 -1.74
N LEU A 31 -0.90 -7.17 -3.03
CA LEU A 31 0.26 -7.70 -3.73
C LEU A 31 0.78 -6.62 -4.66
N VAL A 32 2.02 -6.22 -4.48
CA VAL A 32 2.64 -5.16 -5.27
C VAL A 32 4.07 -5.52 -5.63
N GLY A 33 4.56 -5.06 -6.79
CA GLY A 33 5.96 -5.23 -7.14
C GLY A 33 6.86 -4.45 -6.18
N PHE A 34 6.50 -3.18 -5.92
CA PHE A 34 7.23 -2.29 -5.03
C PHE A 34 6.32 -1.71 -3.96
N PHE A 35 6.86 -1.64 -2.73
CA PHE A 35 6.22 -0.99 -1.60
C PHE A 35 7.17 0.06 -1.02
N TYR A 36 6.75 1.33 -1.03
CA TYR A 36 7.52 2.44 -0.50
C TYR A 36 6.76 3.15 0.62
N PHE A 37 7.50 3.65 1.61
CA PHE A 37 6.92 4.43 2.70
C PHE A 37 6.18 5.68 2.19
N SER A 38 6.60 6.24 1.06
CA SER A 38 5.89 7.33 0.39
C SER A 38 4.45 6.98 0.00
N GLY A 39 4.20 5.73 -0.45
CA GLY A 39 2.85 5.25 -0.72
C GLY A 39 2.04 5.02 0.56
N TRP A 40 2.68 4.51 1.61
CA TRP A 40 2.07 4.37 2.93
C TRP A 40 1.58 5.71 3.47
N ARG A 41 2.42 6.75 3.43
CA ARG A 41 2.08 8.09 3.89
C ARG A 41 0.81 8.65 3.23
N GLU A 42 0.58 8.35 1.96
CA GLU A 42 -0.62 8.79 1.25
C GLU A 42 -1.92 8.15 1.78
N LEU A 43 -1.82 7.02 2.47
CA LEU A 43 -2.95 6.30 3.05
C LEU A 43 -3.08 6.51 4.58
N TYR A 44 -2.12 7.20 5.20
CA TYR A 44 -2.00 7.34 6.65
C TYR A 44 -3.29 7.78 7.34
N GLU A 45 -3.88 8.90 6.89
CA GLU A 45 -5.08 9.46 7.52
C GLU A 45 -6.27 8.48 7.48
N SER A 46 -6.44 7.78 6.36
CA SER A 46 -7.52 6.81 6.22
C SER A 46 -7.32 5.57 7.08
N LEU A 47 -6.07 5.13 7.23
CA LEU A 47 -5.71 3.99 8.09
C LEU A 47 -5.80 4.36 9.58
N LYS A 48 -5.38 5.59 9.94
CA LYS A 48 -5.45 6.11 11.31
C LYS A 48 -6.90 6.24 11.79
N ALA A 49 -7.83 6.55 10.88
CA ALA A 49 -9.26 6.62 11.19
C ALA A 49 -9.91 5.26 11.47
N ARG A 50 -9.20 4.15 11.25
CA ARG A 50 -9.70 2.77 11.41
C ARG A 50 -8.85 2.00 12.42
N ASN A 51 -9.32 1.92 13.66
CA ASN A 51 -8.60 1.26 14.75
C ASN A 51 -8.61 -0.28 14.65
N ASP A 52 -9.49 -0.84 13.84
CA ASP A 52 -9.75 -2.28 13.72
C ASP A 52 -9.18 -2.91 12.44
N ILE A 53 -8.73 -2.09 11.49
CA ILE A 53 -8.32 -2.57 10.17
C ILE A 53 -7.03 -3.40 10.23
N LYS A 54 -7.01 -4.49 9.46
CA LYS A 54 -5.83 -5.33 9.26
C LYS A 54 -5.29 -5.14 7.86
N LEU A 55 -3.98 -5.05 7.71
CA LEU A 55 -3.32 -4.87 6.43
C LEU A 55 -2.23 -5.91 6.22
N LYS A 56 -2.32 -6.65 5.12
CA LYS A 56 -1.32 -7.62 4.68
C LYS A 56 -0.74 -7.16 3.35
N ILE A 57 0.57 -6.99 3.30
CA ILE A 57 1.30 -6.59 2.10
C ILE A 57 2.25 -7.71 1.70
N LEU A 58 2.10 -8.17 0.46
CA LEU A 58 3.00 -9.11 -0.17
C LEU A 58 3.79 -8.36 -1.26
N VAL A 59 5.10 -8.32 -1.13
CA VAL A 59 5.99 -7.56 -2.02
C VAL A 59 6.69 -8.52 -2.97
N GLY A 60 6.55 -8.25 -4.26
CA GLY A 60 7.05 -9.15 -5.30
C GLY A 60 8.48 -8.90 -5.73
N LEU A 61 8.95 -7.66 -5.74
CA LEU A 61 10.28 -7.29 -6.24
C LEU A 61 11.14 -6.67 -5.16
N ASP A 62 10.80 -5.51 -4.65
CA ASP A 62 11.59 -4.82 -3.64
C ASP A 62 10.71 -4.03 -2.67
N THR A 63 11.25 -3.87 -1.46
CA THR A 63 10.77 -2.92 -0.46
C THR A 63 11.82 -1.85 -0.30
N ASP A 64 11.85 -0.87 -1.20
CA ASP A 64 12.60 0.34 -0.91
C ASP A 64 11.70 1.28 -0.12
N LEU A 65 12.03 1.42 1.15
CA LEU A 65 11.37 2.34 2.07
C LEU A 65 12.01 3.73 2.02
N HIS A 66 12.77 4.02 0.96
CA HIS A 66 13.37 5.33 0.77
C HIS A 66 12.32 6.43 0.71
N LEU A 67 12.42 7.32 1.64
CA LEU A 67 11.58 8.48 1.83
C LEU A 67 11.90 9.53 0.76
N GLY A 68 11.31 9.37 -0.41
CA GLY A 68 11.17 10.47 -1.35
C GLY A 68 12.11 10.57 -2.55
N LYS A 69 13.06 9.68 -2.75
CA LYS A 69 13.83 9.63 -4.01
C LYS A 69 13.73 8.24 -4.61
N VAL A 70 13.05 8.15 -5.74
CA VAL A 70 13.01 6.98 -6.60
C VAL A 70 14.40 6.83 -7.23
N PHE A 71 15.21 5.92 -6.70
CA PHE A 71 16.26 5.31 -7.49
C PHE A 71 15.77 3.90 -7.80
N GLU A 72 15.37 3.66 -9.02
CA GLU A 72 15.29 2.33 -9.59
C GLU A 72 16.72 1.77 -9.60
N ILE A 73 17.10 1.12 -8.52
CA ILE A 73 18.28 0.29 -8.51
C ILE A 73 17.75 -1.12 -8.77
N ASP A 74 17.85 -1.55 -9.99
CA ASP A 74 17.81 -2.95 -10.39
C ASP A 74 19.03 -3.66 -9.75
N ASP A 75 18.94 -3.97 -8.45
CA ASP A 75 19.90 -4.84 -7.79
C ASP A 75 19.35 -6.29 -7.79
N PRO A 76 19.88 -7.17 -8.65
CA PRO A 76 19.48 -8.58 -8.69
C PRO A 76 19.66 -9.31 -7.36
N LYS A 77 20.49 -8.78 -6.43
CA LYS A 77 20.72 -9.33 -5.10
C LYS A 77 19.59 -9.03 -4.10
N ALA A 78 18.72 -8.06 -4.39
CA ALA A 78 17.55 -7.75 -3.56
C ALA A 78 16.51 -8.88 -3.57
N ILE A 79 16.58 -9.78 -4.53
CA ILE A 79 15.59 -10.83 -4.79
C ILE A 79 15.55 -11.90 -3.67
N HIS A 80 16.60 -12.02 -2.86
CA HIS A 80 16.71 -13.06 -1.82
C HIS A 80 16.68 -12.53 -0.38
N SER A 81 16.16 -11.32 -0.15
CA SER A 81 16.15 -10.74 1.19
C SER A 81 15.18 -11.48 2.12
N SER A 82 15.65 -11.86 3.30
CA SER A 82 14.79 -12.40 4.37
C SER A 82 13.92 -11.31 4.99
N GLN A 83 12.89 -11.71 5.75
CA GLN A 83 12.03 -10.74 6.47
C GLN A 83 12.86 -9.84 7.41
N GLN A 84 13.90 -10.37 8.03
CA GLN A 84 14.80 -9.61 8.89
C GLN A 84 15.62 -8.57 8.12
N GLU A 85 16.05 -8.91 6.90
CA GLU A 85 16.74 -7.95 6.02
C GLU A 85 15.80 -6.85 5.53
N LEU A 86 14.53 -7.16 5.26
CA LEU A 86 13.53 -6.16 4.92
C LEU A 86 13.31 -5.16 6.06
N VAL A 87 13.18 -5.66 7.29
CA VAL A 87 13.09 -4.83 8.50
C VAL A 87 14.38 -4.01 8.70
N GLY A 88 15.55 -4.62 8.49
CA GLY A 88 16.84 -3.92 8.59
C GLY A 88 17.00 -2.80 7.56
N ARG A 89 16.56 -3.01 6.33
CA ARG A 89 16.54 -1.99 5.27
C ARG A 89 15.54 -0.86 5.61
N PHE A 90 14.39 -1.20 6.17
CA PHE A 90 13.45 -0.20 6.68
C PHE A 90 14.10 0.73 7.70
N PHE A 91 14.72 0.17 8.74
CA PHE A 91 15.40 0.99 9.74
C PHE A 91 16.58 1.78 9.17
N ALA A 92 17.28 1.25 8.16
CA ALA A 92 18.34 1.97 7.48
C ALA A 92 17.79 3.16 6.68
N SER A 93 16.67 2.99 5.96
CA SER A 93 16.02 4.07 5.22
C SER A 93 15.41 5.12 6.15
N LEU A 94 14.81 4.70 7.26
CA LEU A 94 14.33 5.59 8.32
C LEU A 94 15.46 6.43 8.91
N ARG A 95 16.64 5.83 9.14
CA ARG A 95 17.82 6.54 9.63
C ARG A 95 18.35 7.57 8.63
N ILE A 96 18.25 7.29 7.32
CA ILE A 96 18.61 8.24 6.27
C ILE A 96 17.60 9.40 6.23
N ALA A 97 16.32 9.10 6.34
CA ALA A 97 15.27 10.12 6.36
C ALA A 97 15.34 11.05 7.57
N LEU A 98 15.65 10.51 8.75
CA LEU A 98 15.88 11.31 9.96
C LEU A 98 17.06 12.29 9.84
N LYS A 99 17.90 12.15 8.81
CA LYS A 99 18.97 13.09 8.49
C LYS A 99 18.56 14.14 7.44
N ASP A 100 17.40 14.00 6.84
CA ASP A 100 16.87 14.96 5.88
C ASP A 100 16.02 16.00 6.64
N GLU A 101 16.57 17.20 6.81
CA GLU A 101 15.91 18.32 7.52
C GLU A 101 14.51 18.66 6.95
N SER A 102 14.25 18.34 5.68
CA SER A 102 12.93 18.56 5.07
C SER A 102 11.85 17.59 5.58
N LEU A 103 12.26 16.50 6.20
CA LEU A 103 11.39 15.47 6.78
C LEU A 103 11.36 15.55 8.32
N ASP A 104 12.12 16.45 8.93
CA ASP A 104 12.10 16.71 10.37
C ASP A 104 10.83 17.48 10.77
N THR A 105 9.70 16.79 10.66
CA THR A 105 8.38 17.32 11.00
C THR A 105 7.66 16.39 11.98
N GLN A 106 6.87 16.98 12.88
CA GLN A 106 6.05 16.21 13.81
C GLN A 106 5.14 15.22 13.08
N GLU A 107 4.52 15.64 11.97
CA GLU A 107 3.66 14.78 11.15
C GLU A 107 4.40 13.54 10.65
N PHE A 108 5.66 13.70 10.23
CA PHE A 108 6.46 12.58 9.79
C PHE A 108 6.72 11.56 10.89
N TYR A 109 7.08 12.03 12.09
CA TYR A 109 7.28 11.15 13.25
C TYR A 109 6.00 10.41 13.64
N GLU A 110 4.85 11.09 13.64
CA GLU A 110 3.56 10.47 13.90
C GLU A 110 3.21 9.37 12.87
N GLN A 111 3.52 9.60 11.59
CA GLN A 111 3.33 8.59 10.53
C GLN A 111 4.22 7.37 10.71
N VAL A 112 5.47 7.57 11.14
CA VAL A 112 6.41 6.49 11.43
C VAL A 112 5.96 5.70 12.65
N ASP A 113 5.64 6.36 13.74
CA ASP A 113 5.18 5.72 14.98
C ASP A 113 3.92 4.91 14.73
N PHE A 114 2.97 5.45 13.98
CA PHE A 114 1.76 4.72 13.61
C PHE A 114 2.08 3.46 12.80
N PHE A 115 3.00 3.53 11.85
CA PHE A 115 3.44 2.38 11.06
C PHE A 115 4.07 1.29 11.94
N LEU A 116 4.95 1.69 12.86
CA LEU A 116 5.62 0.77 13.79
C LEU A 116 4.62 0.12 14.75
N ASN A 117 3.69 0.89 15.31
CA ASN A 117 2.64 0.38 16.18
C ASN A 117 1.77 -0.68 15.48
N LEU A 118 1.40 -0.46 14.21
CA LEU A 118 0.65 -1.46 13.46
C LEU A 118 1.43 -2.77 13.22
N LEU A 119 2.75 -2.68 13.05
CA LEU A 119 3.61 -3.86 12.95
C LEU A 119 3.68 -4.60 14.29
N GLU A 120 3.89 -3.89 15.40
CA GLU A 120 3.97 -4.45 16.75
C GLU A 120 2.65 -5.10 17.18
N GLU A 121 1.51 -4.47 16.88
CA GLU A 121 0.17 -4.99 17.13
C GLU A 121 -0.20 -6.18 16.20
N GLY A 122 0.63 -6.48 15.19
CA GLY A 122 0.35 -7.52 14.19
C GLY A 122 -0.78 -7.18 13.23
N ARG A 123 -1.25 -5.93 13.22
CA ARG A 123 -2.27 -5.41 12.31
C ARG A 123 -1.71 -5.13 10.92
N LEU A 124 -0.43 -4.82 10.82
CA LEU A 124 0.31 -4.73 9.57
C LEU A 124 1.27 -5.92 9.45
N GLN A 125 1.14 -6.69 8.38
CA GLN A 125 2.05 -7.77 8.03
C GLN A 125 2.64 -7.52 6.66
N ILE A 126 3.98 -7.53 6.56
CA ILE A 126 4.70 -7.37 5.29
C ILE A 126 5.49 -8.64 5.05
N ARG A 127 5.31 -9.24 3.87
CA ARG A 127 6.02 -10.44 3.44
C ARG A 127 6.51 -10.29 2.02
N LYS A 128 7.53 -11.05 1.65
CA LYS A 128 8.05 -11.14 0.29
C LYS A 128 7.54 -12.41 -0.38
N THR A 129 7.31 -12.36 -1.69
CA THR A 129 7.05 -13.57 -2.50
C THR A 129 8.30 -14.44 -2.61
N PHE A 130 8.13 -15.74 -2.81
CA PHE A 130 9.28 -16.64 -3.04
C PHE A 130 9.96 -16.32 -4.35
N ASP A 131 9.19 -16.18 -5.41
CA ASP A 131 9.68 -15.81 -6.73
C ASP A 131 9.39 -14.34 -7.02
N PRO A 132 10.22 -13.66 -7.82
CA PRO A 132 9.96 -12.30 -8.25
C PRO A 132 8.56 -12.16 -8.88
N ASN A 133 7.80 -11.19 -8.42
CA ASN A 133 6.43 -10.96 -8.90
C ASN A 133 6.18 -9.47 -9.13
N HIS A 134 5.73 -9.13 -10.32
CA HIS A 134 5.43 -7.75 -10.70
C HIS A 134 3.92 -7.44 -10.72
N ALA A 135 3.08 -8.36 -10.28
CA ALA A 135 1.63 -8.12 -10.21
C ALA A 135 1.30 -6.99 -9.21
N LYS A 136 0.20 -6.31 -9.45
CA LYS A 136 -0.38 -5.32 -8.55
C LYS A 136 -1.83 -5.70 -8.34
N LEU A 137 -2.15 -6.04 -7.11
CA LEU A 137 -3.47 -6.45 -6.69
C LEU A 137 -3.77 -5.85 -5.32
N TYR A 138 -4.85 -5.13 -5.23
CA TYR A 138 -5.35 -4.50 -4.02
C TYR A 138 -6.71 -5.13 -3.69
N LEU A 139 -6.75 -6.01 -2.70
CA LEU A 139 -7.95 -6.69 -2.23
C LEU A 139 -8.48 -5.98 -0.99
N PHE A 140 -9.76 -5.72 -0.98
CA PHE A 140 -10.51 -5.08 0.10
C PHE A 140 -11.61 -6.04 0.54
N LEU A 141 -11.44 -6.65 1.72
CA LEU A 141 -12.50 -7.43 2.36
C LEU A 141 -13.38 -6.46 3.15
N LEU A 142 -14.60 -6.29 2.68
CA LEU A 142 -15.52 -5.29 3.20
C LEU A 142 -16.10 -5.73 4.55
N ASP A 143 -16.37 -4.77 5.41
CA ASP A 143 -17.17 -4.96 6.62
C ASP A 143 -18.68 -5.06 6.25
N SER A 144 -19.54 -5.29 7.23
CA SER A 144 -20.98 -5.47 7.01
C SER A 144 -21.64 -4.26 6.36
N GLU A 145 -21.20 -3.05 6.68
CA GLU A 145 -21.71 -1.82 6.06
C GLU A 145 -21.30 -1.75 4.59
N GLY A 146 -20.01 -1.95 4.31
CA GLY A 146 -19.48 -1.96 2.95
C GLY A 146 -20.11 -3.03 2.06
N GLN A 147 -20.30 -4.24 2.59
CA GLN A 147 -20.99 -5.32 1.87
C GLN A 147 -22.42 -4.95 1.51
N SER A 148 -23.16 -4.33 2.45
CA SER A 148 -24.54 -3.87 2.22
C SER A 148 -24.62 -2.77 1.16
N LEU A 149 -23.64 -1.86 1.13
CA LEU A 149 -23.60 -0.75 0.17
C LEU A 149 -23.37 -1.21 -1.27
N VAL A 150 -22.58 -2.26 -1.47
CA VAL A 150 -22.13 -2.67 -2.82
C VAL A 150 -22.62 -4.06 -3.22
N ASN A 151 -23.37 -4.73 -2.35
CA ASN A 151 -23.86 -6.10 -2.53
C ASN A 151 -22.77 -7.08 -2.95
N ALA A 152 -21.63 -7.01 -2.29
CA ALA A 152 -20.47 -7.90 -2.55
C ALA A 152 -19.58 -7.99 -1.30
N PRO A 153 -18.98 -9.16 -1.02
CA PRO A 153 -18.11 -9.36 0.14
C PRO A 153 -16.78 -8.60 0.02
N GLY A 154 -16.38 -8.23 -1.19
CA GLY A 154 -15.11 -7.57 -1.43
C GLY A 154 -15.06 -6.74 -2.71
N ARG A 155 -13.98 -6.02 -2.81
CA ARG A 155 -13.54 -5.31 -4.01
C ARG A 155 -12.08 -5.62 -4.26
N PHE A 156 -11.69 -5.72 -5.52
CA PHE A 156 -10.28 -5.72 -5.83
C PHE A 156 -9.96 -4.76 -6.98
N ILE A 157 -8.77 -4.19 -6.90
CA ILE A 157 -8.23 -3.34 -7.94
C ILE A 157 -6.95 -4.01 -8.44
N THR A 158 -6.81 -4.11 -9.75
CA THR A 158 -5.60 -4.58 -10.41
C THR A 158 -5.20 -3.66 -11.55
N GLY A 159 -3.91 -3.63 -11.88
CA GLY A 159 -3.39 -2.78 -12.95
C GLY A 159 -1.90 -2.57 -12.88
N SER A 160 -1.43 -1.38 -13.24
CA SER A 160 -0.01 -1.05 -13.31
C SER A 160 0.56 -0.40 -12.05
N SER A 161 -0.28 0.18 -11.18
CA SER A 161 0.15 0.98 -10.04
C SER A 161 0.78 0.19 -8.89
N ASN A 162 1.98 0.57 -8.49
CA ASN A 162 2.59 0.11 -7.25
C ASN A 162 2.14 0.94 -6.03
N LEU A 163 2.39 0.43 -4.82
CA LEU A 163 2.12 1.14 -3.57
C LEU A 163 3.25 2.15 -3.29
N THR A 164 3.33 3.13 -4.15
CA THR A 164 4.25 4.26 -4.11
C THR A 164 3.48 5.56 -4.31
N ARG A 165 4.03 6.71 -3.90
CA ARG A 165 3.37 8.00 -4.14
C ARG A 165 3.09 8.23 -5.61
N SER A 166 4.08 7.95 -6.48
CA SER A 166 3.93 8.11 -7.93
C SER A 166 2.84 7.19 -8.51
N GLY A 167 2.79 5.93 -8.10
CA GLY A 167 1.77 4.98 -8.54
C GLY A 167 0.36 5.34 -8.08
N LEU A 168 0.23 5.96 -6.89
CA LEU A 168 -1.06 6.35 -6.34
C LEU A 168 -1.60 7.67 -6.91
N LEU A 169 -0.72 8.61 -7.29
CA LEU A 169 -1.10 9.99 -7.61
C LEU A 169 -0.51 10.55 -8.90
N GLY A 170 0.73 10.19 -9.22
CA GLY A 170 1.57 11.00 -10.09
C GLY A 170 1.82 10.44 -11.48
N GLN A 171 1.68 9.15 -11.70
CA GLN A 171 1.92 8.50 -12.98
C GLN A 171 0.63 8.28 -13.76
N ASN A 172 0.72 8.31 -15.08
CA ASN A 172 -0.36 7.84 -15.94
C ASN A 172 -0.44 6.31 -15.83
N GLU A 173 -1.22 5.86 -14.87
CA GLU A 173 -1.44 4.46 -14.57
C GLU A 173 -2.81 4.03 -15.05
N PHE A 174 -2.95 2.73 -15.31
CA PHE A 174 -4.22 2.14 -15.68
C PHE A 174 -4.56 1.02 -14.70
N ASN A 175 -5.66 1.20 -13.98
CA ASN A 175 -6.17 0.21 -13.05
C ASN A 175 -7.65 -0.05 -13.33
N VAL A 176 -8.10 -1.24 -12.98
CA VAL A 176 -9.51 -1.63 -13.06
C VAL A 176 -9.98 -2.13 -11.71
N GLU A 177 -11.17 -1.70 -11.32
CA GLU A 177 -11.85 -2.20 -10.12
C GLU A 177 -12.91 -3.23 -10.49
N ILE A 178 -12.92 -4.33 -9.74
CA ILE A 178 -13.85 -5.45 -9.93
C ILE A 178 -14.53 -5.76 -8.59
N GLY A 179 -15.82 -6.05 -8.65
CA GLY A 179 -16.57 -6.58 -7.51
C GLY A 179 -16.27 -8.05 -7.35
N ASP A 180 -16.03 -8.48 -6.11
CA ASP A 180 -16.00 -9.89 -5.77
C ASP A 180 -17.39 -10.32 -5.33
N TYR A 181 -18.03 -11.14 -6.13
CA TYR A 181 -19.38 -11.67 -5.85
C TYR A 181 -19.34 -13.08 -5.24
N GLY A 182 -18.13 -13.58 -4.94
CA GLY A 182 -17.92 -14.96 -4.51
C GLY A 182 -18.00 -15.94 -5.68
N TRP A 183 -17.45 -17.14 -5.46
CA TRP A 183 -17.71 -18.32 -6.30
C TRP A 183 -18.89 -19.05 -5.65
N GLU A 184 -20.01 -19.13 -6.35
CA GLU A 184 -21.10 -20.05 -6.00
C GLU A 184 -20.69 -21.51 -6.35
#